data_b87045e307b57a782806a830c0794e7b
#
_entry.id   b87045e307b57a782806a830c0794e7b
#
_cell.length_a   1.000
_cell.length_b   1.000
_cell.length_c   1.000
_cell.angle_alpha   90.00
_cell.angle_beta   90.00
_cell.angle_gamma   90.00
#
_symmetry.space_group_name_H-M   'P 1'
#
loop_
_entity.id
_entity.type
_entity.pdbx_description
1 polymer ?
#
loop_
_entity_poly.entity_id
_entity_poly.type
_entity_poly.pdbx_seq_one_letter_code
_entity_poly.pdbx_strand_id
1 'polypeptide(L)'
;MTKAFSPNNNFYYIPDTKLEGNIDLHRGAAEPYIEFPAKATGNDRFDAWPNSNDWYETVKLNYGIDYMNGHSRHFEPIPDTWVKMRDILLFWSAKGIDGFRCDMAEMVPVEFWGWVIPQIKAEHPELIFIAEIYNPGEYRNYLFNGKFDYLYDKVGLYDTLRAITCGWESATAIHNAGKAWEVSKNECSISWRIMTSSA
;
A
#
# COMPACT_ATOMS: atom_id res chain seq x y z
N MET A 1 -21.62 0.03 -20.04
CA MET A 1 -20.19 -0.24 -20.20
C MET A 1 -19.46 0.23 -18.96
N THR A 2 -18.84 -0.68 -18.24
CA THR A 2 -17.98 -0.31 -17.10
C THR A 2 -16.68 0.21 -17.67
N LYS A 3 -16.38 1.50 -17.46
CA LYS A 3 -15.09 2.06 -17.89
C LYS A 3 -13.99 1.48 -17.00
N ALA A 4 -12.80 1.26 -17.55
CA ALA A 4 -11.63 0.78 -16.79
C ALA A 4 -11.41 1.60 -15.52
N PHE A 5 -11.55 2.91 -15.67
CA PHE A 5 -11.49 3.87 -14.60
C PHE A 5 -12.79 4.68 -14.52
N SER A 6 -13.33 4.79 -13.30
CA SER A 6 -14.39 5.72 -12.94
C SER A 6 -14.28 6.00 -11.44
N PRO A 7 -14.37 7.26 -10.98
CA PRO A 7 -14.27 7.60 -9.55
C PRO A 7 -15.36 6.93 -8.69
N ASN A 8 -16.46 6.47 -9.30
CA ASN A 8 -17.53 5.74 -8.61
C ASN A 8 -17.30 4.22 -8.53
N ASN A 9 -16.34 3.67 -9.26
CA ASN A 9 -15.97 2.26 -9.17
C ASN A 9 -15.02 2.05 -8.00
N ASN A 10 -15.33 1.09 -7.12
CA ASN A 10 -14.42 0.74 -6.03
C ASN A 10 -13.30 -0.23 -6.45
N PHE A 11 -13.45 -0.87 -7.60
CA PHE A 11 -12.47 -1.80 -8.16
C PHE A 11 -11.94 -1.28 -9.49
N TYR A 12 -10.72 -1.71 -9.83
CA TYR A 12 -10.13 -1.40 -11.11
C TYR A 12 -10.56 -2.44 -12.14
N TYR A 13 -11.54 -2.11 -12.95
CA TYR A 13 -12.10 -3.01 -13.96
C TYR A 13 -11.31 -2.97 -15.28
N ILE A 14 -11.24 -4.15 -15.92
CA ILE A 14 -10.76 -4.33 -17.30
C ILE A 14 -12.00 -4.50 -18.18
N PRO A 15 -12.38 -3.46 -18.96
CA PRO A 15 -13.66 -3.44 -19.68
C PRO A 15 -13.75 -4.55 -20.72
N ASP A 16 -14.96 -5.07 -20.88
CA ASP A 16 -15.35 -6.01 -21.96
C ASP A 16 -14.47 -7.28 -22.03
N THR A 17 -13.74 -7.60 -20.95
CA THR A 17 -12.84 -8.75 -20.88
C THR A 17 -13.25 -9.66 -19.73
N LYS A 18 -13.30 -10.96 -19.99
CA LYS A 18 -13.51 -12.00 -18.98
C LYS A 18 -12.17 -12.35 -18.33
N LEU A 19 -12.19 -12.63 -17.02
CA LEU A 19 -11.03 -13.18 -16.33
C LEU A 19 -10.67 -14.54 -16.94
N GLU A 20 -9.43 -14.67 -17.34
CA GLU A 20 -8.82 -15.86 -17.88
C GLU A 20 -7.44 -16.02 -17.23
N GLY A 21 -6.52 -16.71 -17.86
CA GLY A 21 -5.16 -16.81 -17.36
C GLY A 21 -4.78 -18.22 -16.96
N ASN A 22 -3.53 -18.38 -16.55
CA ASN A 22 -2.99 -19.69 -16.14
C ASN A 22 -3.14 -19.88 -14.63
N ILE A 23 -4.39 -19.85 -14.16
CA ILE A 23 -4.77 -20.00 -12.76
C ILE A 23 -5.91 -21.03 -12.63
N ASP A 24 -6.01 -21.67 -11.49
CA ASP A 24 -7.10 -22.61 -11.22
C ASP A 24 -8.39 -21.85 -10.85
N LEU A 25 -9.26 -21.66 -11.84
CA LEU A 25 -10.57 -21.03 -11.65
C LEU A 25 -11.59 -21.97 -11.00
N HIS A 26 -11.33 -23.25 -10.90
CA HIS A 26 -12.25 -24.21 -10.26
C HIS A 26 -12.07 -24.28 -8.74
N ARG A 27 -10.83 -24.21 -8.24
CA ARG A 27 -10.50 -24.34 -6.82
C ARG A 27 -11.23 -25.49 -6.11
N GLY A 28 -11.38 -26.61 -6.83
CA GLY A 28 -12.10 -27.78 -6.34
C GLY A 28 -13.63 -27.72 -6.48
N ALA A 29 -14.19 -26.65 -7.03
CA ALA A 29 -15.62 -26.57 -7.35
C ALA A 29 -15.93 -27.26 -8.70
N ALA A 30 -17.17 -27.73 -8.87
CA ALA A 30 -17.59 -28.36 -10.12
C ALA A 30 -17.62 -27.36 -11.28
N GLU A 31 -18.00 -26.12 -11.01
CA GLU A 31 -18.05 -25.04 -11.99
C GLU A 31 -16.92 -24.03 -11.78
N PRO A 32 -16.31 -23.49 -12.86
CA PRO A 32 -15.28 -22.49 -12.75
C PRO A 32 -15.83 -21.16 -12.24
N TYR A 33 -15.02 -20.41 -11.51
CA TYR A 33 -15.32 -19.02 -11.19
C TYR A 33 -15.38 -18.18 -12.46
N ILE A 34 -16.44 -17.37 -12.59
CA ILE A 34 -16.64 -16.51 -13.74
C ILE A 34 -16.63 -15.05 -13.25
N GLU A 35 -15.73 -14.25 -13.81
CA GLU A 35 -15.65 -12.81 -13.56
C GLU A 35 -15.71 -12.05 -14.89
N PHE A 36 -16.76 -11.22 -15.04
CA PHE A 36 -16.94 -10.33 -16.17
C PHE A 36 -17.63 -9.03 -15.76
N PRO A 37 -17.08 -7.85 -16.04
CA PRO A 37 -15.72 -7.64 -16.53
C PRO A 37 -14.67 -8.07 -15.50
N ALA A 38 -13.49 -8.48 -15.96
CA ALA A 38 -12.38 -8.82 -15.08
C ALA A 38 -11.94 -7.61 -14.25
N LYS A 39 -11.32 -7.86 -13.09
CA LYS A 39 -10.70 -6.83 -12.27
C LYS A 39 -9.18 -7.01 -12.30
N ALA A 40 -8.45 -5.92 -12.24
CA ALA A 40 -7.01 -5.98 -12.06
C ALA A 40 -6.65 -6.64 -10.72
N THR A 41 -5.54 -7.36 -10.66
CA THR A 41 -5.03 -7.96 -9.42
C THR A 41 -4.41 -6.90 -8.50
N GLY A 42 -4.28 -7.22 -7.22
CA GLY A 42 -3.70 -6.30 -6.24
C GLY A 42 -2.25 -5.91 -6.52
N ASN A 43 -1.51 -6.75 -7.24
CA ASN A 43 -0.08 -6.56 -7.55
C ASN A 43 0.21 -5.85 -8.89
N ASP A 44 -0.67 -4.99 -9.39
CA ASP A 44 -0.46 -4.19 -10.59
C ASP A 44 -0.48 -4.99 -11.92
N ARG A 45 -1.17 -6.12 -11.96
CA ARG A 45 -1.49 -6.80 -13.21
C ARG A 45 -2.78 -6.23 -13.80
N PHE A 46 -2.66 -5.44 -14.87
CA PHE A 46 -3.77 -4.68 -15.46
C PHE A 46 -4.37 -5.34 -16.71
N ASP A 47 -4.17 -6.63 -16.90
CA ASP A 47 -4.85 -7.44 -17.90
C ASP A 47 -5.67 -8.56 -17.26
N ALA A 48 -6.44 -9.29 -18.06
CA ALA A 48 -7.31 -10.36 -17.59
C ALA A 48 -6.62 -11.74 -17.56
N TRP A 49 -5.29 -11.78 -17.65
CA TRP A 49 -4.48 -13.01 -17.79
C TRP A 49 -3.46 -13.15 -16.64
N PRO A 50 -3.87 -13.09 -15.37
CA PRO A 50 -2.95 -13.32 -14.27
C PRO A 50 -2.38 -14.74 -14.29
N ASN A 51 -1.19 -14.91 -13.72
CA ASN A 51 -0.56 -16.19 -13.47
C ASN A 51 -0.50 -16.49 -11.96
N SER A 52 0.00 -17.66 -11.59
CA SER A 52 0.08 -18.09 -10.20
C SER A 52 0.96 -17.21 -9.29
N ASN A 53 1.85 -16.39 -9.83
CA ASN A 53 2.69 -15.47 -9.08
C ASN A 53 2.07 -14.06 -8.97
N ASP A 54 1.05 -13.78 -9.77
CA ASP A 54 0.23 -12.59 -9.58
C ASP A 54 -0.73 -12.85 -8.41
N TRP A 55 -1.09 -11.82 -7.69
CA TRP A 55 -2.02 -11.95 -6.56
C TRP A 55 -3.46 -12.13 -7.06
N TYR A 56 -3.68 -13.19 -7.86
CA TYR A 56 -4.91 -13.40 -8.63
C TYR A 56 -6.16 -13.62 -7.76
N GLU A 57 -5.99 -13.97 -6.49
CA GLU A 57 -7.07 -14.06 -5.50
C GLU A 57 -7.44 -12.71 -4.88
N THR A 58 -6.73 -11.65 -5.23
CA THR A 58 -6.99 -10.29 -4.78
C THR A 58 -7.51 -9.42 -5.92
N VAL A 59 -8.14 -8.31 -5.59
CA VAL A 59 -8.58 -7.31 -6.56
C VAL A 59 -8.02 -5.95 -6.21
N LYS A 60 -7.58 -5.21 -7.24
CA LYS A 60 -7.09 -3.86 -7.06
C LYS A 60 -8.25 -2.90 -6.78
N LEU A 61 -8.12 -2.16 -5.68
CA LEU A 61 -9.04 -1.08 -5.37
C LEU A 61 -8.73 0.16 -6.23
N ASN A 62 -9.78 0.88 -6.59
CA ASN A 62 -9.64 2.09 -7.37
C ASN A 62 -9.44 3.31 -6.46
N TYR A 63 -8.20 3.71 -6.27
CA TYR A 63 -7.83 4.92 -5.53
C TYR A 63 -7.72 6.18 -6.41
N GLY A 64 -8.15 6.12 -7.66
CA GLY A 64 -8.19 7.29 -8.55
C GLY A 64 -6.95 7.47 -9.42
N ILE A 65 -6.13 6.43 -9.60
CA ILE A 65 -5.02 6.44 -10.54
C ILE A 65 -5.38 5.59 -11.75
N ASP A 66 -5.31 6.17 -12.93
CA ASP A 66 -5.50 5.45 -14.19
C ASP A 66 -4.17 4.90 -14.69
N TYR A 67 -3.84 3.70 -14.26
CA TYR A 67 -2.59 3.03 -14.57
C TYR A 67 -2.42 2.71 -16.07
N MET A 68 -3.52 2.57 -16.80
CA MET A 68 -3.51 2.25 -18.24
C MET A 68 -3.31 3.48 -19.11
N ASN A 69 -3.50 4.70 -18.58
CA ASN A 69 -3.36 5.95 -19.30
C ASN A 69 -2.38 6.90 -18.61
N GLY A 70 -1.12 6.49 -18.56
CA GLY A 70 0.00 7.30 -18.06
C GLY A 70 -0.05 7.65 -16.59
N HIS A 71 -0.69 6.82 -15.75
CA HIS A 71 -0.84 7.04 -14.31
C HIS A 71 -1.53 8.39 -13.99
N SER A 72 -2.47 8.80 -14.85
CA SER A 72 -3.21 10.04 -14.60
C SER A 72 -4.01 9.97 -13.30
N ARG A 73 -4.00 11.08 -12.57
CA ARG A 73 -4.60 11.20 -11.24
C ARG A 73 -5.99 11.81 -11.35
N HIS A 74 -6.96 11.17 -10.73
CA HIS A 74 -8.37 11.57 -10.73
C HIS A 74 -8.88 11.61 -9.30
N PHE A 75 -8.54 12.68 -8.60
CA PHE A 75 -8.90 12.88 -7.19
C PHE A 75 -9.99 13.95 -7.00
N GLU A 76 -10.48 14.53 -8.11
CA GLU A 76 -11.59 15.48 -8.13
C GLU A 76 -12.66 14.99 -9.14
N PRO A 77 -13.85 14.56 -8.69
CA PRO A 77 -14.25 14.42 -7.28
C PRO A 77 -13.47 13.32 -6.57
N ILE A 78 -13.39 13.39 -5.22
CA ILE A 78 -12.74 12.37 -4.40
C ILE A 78 -13.32 10.99 -4.73
N PRO A 79 -12.48 9.97 -4.99
CA PRO A 79 -12.94 8.62 -5.28
C PRO A 79 -13.78 8.04 -4.15
N ASP A 80 -14.85 7.34 -4.49
CA ASP A 80 -15.75 6.69 -3.53
C ASP A 80 -15.01 5.70 -2.61
N THR A 81 -13.96 5.05 -3.12
CA THR A 81 -13.06 4.20 -2.34
C THR A 81 -12.43 4.93 -1.16
N TRP A 82 -12.02 6.19 -1.33
CA TRP A 82 -11.42 6.98 -0.25
C TRP A 82 -12.42 7.20 0.90
N VAL A 83 -13.65 7.56 0.57
CA VAL A 83 -14.72 7.79 1.55
C VAL A 83 -14.99 6.50 2.33
N LYS A 84 -15.14 5.38 1.63
CA LYS A 84 -15.37 4.06 2.27
C LYS A 84 -14.22 3.62 3.16
N MET A 85 -12.99 3.81 2.72
CA MET A 85 -11.81 3.45 3.52
C MET A 85 -11.66 4.34 4.75
N ARG A 86 -11.96 5.65 4.64
CA ARG A 86 -12.06 6.54 5.81
C ARG A 86 -13.09 6.01 6.81
N ASP A 87 -14.27 5.67 6.34
CA ASP A 87 -15.36 5.21 7.22
C ASP A 87 -15.01 3.88 7.92
N ILE A 88 -14.27 2.98 7.22
CA ILE A 88 -13.72 1.76 7.83
C ILE A 88 -12.70 2.10 8.91
N LEU A 89 -11.78 3.03 8.65
CA LEU A 89 -10.79 3.46 9.64
C LEU A 89 -11.46 4.08 10.86
N LEU A 90 -12.43 4.97 10.68
CA LEU A 90 -13.21 5.56 11.78
C LEU A 90 -13.96 4.50 12.58
N PHE A 91 -14.58 3.53 11.91
CA PHE A 91 -15.27 2.43 12.59
C PHE A 91 -14.35 1.66 13.55
N TRP A 92 -13.12 1.32 13.11
CA TRP A 92 -12.18 0.61 13.96
C TRP A 92 -11.56 1.52 15.04
N SER A 93 -11.30 2.77 14.73
CA SER A 93 -10.84 3.77 15.71
C SER A 93 -11.81 3.88 16.90
N ALA A 94 -13.10 3.91 16.62
CA ALA A 94 -14.15 3.95 17.65
C ALA A 94 -14.21 2.67 18.52
N LYS A 95 -13.48 1.60 18.17
CA LYS A 95 -13.38 0.38 18.98
C LYS A 95 -12.25 0.43 20.03
N GLY A 96 -11.48 1.51 20.08
CA GLY A 96 -10.41 1.71 21.06
C GLY A 96 -9.12 0.98 20.73
N ILE A 97 -8.77 0.89 19.45
CA ILE A 97 -7.47 0.40 18.99
C ILE A 97 -6.40 1.49 19.20
N ASP A 98 -5.12 1.09 19.25
CA ASP A 98 -4.00 2.01 19.44
C ASP A 98 -3.45 2.60 18.13
N GLY A 99 -3.77 1.98 16.98
CA GLY A 99 -3.31 2.46 15.67
C GLY A 99 -3.50 1.47 14.55
N PHE A 100 -2.94 1.80 13.39
CA PHE A 100 -3.03 1.01 12.17
C PHE A 100 -1.65 0.70 11.61
N ARG A 101 -1.38 -0.56 11.34
CA ARG A 101 -0.30 -0.98 10.46
C ARG A 101 -0.87 -1.08 9.04
N CYS A 102 -0.33 -0.31 8.12
CA CYS A 102 -0.79 -0.22 6.75
C CYS A 102 0.13 -1.05 5.85
N ASP A 103 -0.39 -2.22 5.47
CA ASP A 103 0.29 -3.18 4.60
C ASP A 103 0.46 -2.60 3.19
N MET A 104 1.64 -2.76 2.60
CA MET A 104 1.95 -2.30 1.24
C MET A 104 1.45 -0.86 0.97
N ALA A 105 1.65 0.05 1.93
CA ALA A 105 1.08 1.39 1.88
C ALA A 105 1.54 2.19 0.65
N GLU A 106 2.72 1.88 0.08
CA GLU A 106 3.22 2.52 -1.13
C GLU A 106 2.44 2.16 -2.41
N MET A 107 1.63 1.09 -2.39
CA MET A 107 0.71 0.76 -3.49
C MET A 107 -0.58 1.59 -3.47
N VAL A 108 -0.77 2.40 -2.44
CA VAL A 108 -1.89 3.33 -2.28
C VAL A 108 -1.36 4.76 -2.44
N PRO A 109 -2.02 5.63 -3.20
CA PRO A 109 -1.53 6.98 -3.43
C PRO A 109 -1.27 7.74 -2.13
N VAL A 110 -0.12 8.41 -2.05
CA VAL A 110 0.25 9.23 -0.88
C VAL A 110 -0.79 10.31 -0.59
N GLU A 111 -1.46 10.80 -1.62
CA GLU A 111 -2.53 11.80 -1.51
C GLU A 111 -3.74 11.27 -0.71
N PHE A 112 -4.08 9.98 -0.85
CA PHE A 112 -5.11 9.36 -0.03
C PHE A 112 -4.72 9.37 1.46
N TRP A 113 -3.49 8.98 1.77
CA TRP A 113 -3.00 8.97 3.16
C TRP A 113 -2.99 10.38 3.76
N GLY A 114 -2.47 11.36 3.00
CA GLY A 114 -2.47 12.75 3.40
C GLY A 114 -3.86 13.37 3.59
N TRP A 115 -4.87 12.80 2.92
CA TRP A 115 -6.27 13.20 3.07
C TRP A 115 -6.94 12.50 4.25
N VAL A 116 -6.71 11.19 4.46
CA VAL A 116 -7.45 10.41 5.44
C VAL A 116 -6.87 10.51 6.85
N ILE A 117 -5.55 10.43 7.02
CA ILE A 117 -4.92 10.39 8.35
C ILE A 117 -5.25 11.63 9.19
N PRO A 118 -5.20 12.87 8.67
CA PRO A 118 -5.60 14.04 9.44
C PRO A 118 -7.07 14.01 9.88
N GLN A 119 -7.97 13.45 9.09
CA GLN A 119 -9.38 13.32 9.45
C GLN A 119 -9.58 12.34 10.61
N ILE A 120 -8.90 11.18 10.56
CA ILE A 120 -8.95 10.22 11.66
C ILE A 120 -8.36 10.82 12.95
N LYS A 121 -7.21 11.48 12.84
CA LYS A 121 -6.54 12.10 13.99
C LYS A 121 -7.28 13.33 14.56
N ALA A 122 -8.17 13.93 13.80
CA ALA A 122 -9.04 14.99 14.32
C ALA A 122 -10.03 14.48 15.37
N GLU A 123 -10.48 13.23 15.23
CA GLU A 123 -11.39 12.56 16.17
C GLU A 123 -10.63 11.69 17.18
N HIS A 124 -9.50 11.12 16.79
CA HIS A 124 -8.69 10.17 17.54
C HIS A 124 -7.20 10.55 17.46
N PRO A 125 -6.77 11.63 18.16
CA PRO A 125 -5.41 12.18 18.04
C PRO A 125 -4.31 11.25 18.58
N GLU A 126 -4.66 10.28 19.42
CA GLU A 126 -3.76 9.30 20.01
C GLU A 126 -3.34 8.18 19.05
N LEU A 127 -4.09 7.96 17.98
CA LEU A 127 -3.84 6.84 17.08
C LEU A 127 -2.52 6.98 16.33
N ILE A 128 -1.83 5.86 16.17
CA ILE A 128 -0.56 5.75 15.47
C ILE A 128 -0.77 5.10 14.10
N PHE A 129 -0.18 5.69 13.07
CA PHE A 129 -0.17 5.14 11.71
C PHE A 129 1.24 4.70 11.33
N ILE A 130 1.40 3.42 11.00
CA ILE A 130 2.67 2.80 10.62
C ILE A 130 2.54 2.30 9.19
N ALA A 131 3.39 2.77 8.27
CA ALA A 131 3.37 2.36 6.88
C ALA A 131 4.46 1.33 6.57
N GLU A 132 4.13 0.35 5.75
CA GLU A 132 5.09 -0.52 5.09
C GLU A 132 5.47 0.08 3.74
N ILE A 133 6.70 0.57 3.64
CA ILE A 133 7.27 1.19 2.44
C ILE A 133 8.58 0.49 2.14
N TYR A 134 8.73 -0.07 0.93
CA TYR A 134 9.94 -0.76 0.50
C TYR A 134 10.91 0.16 -0.24
N ASN A 135 10.43 1.22 -0.88
CA ASN A 135 11.29 2.17 -1.57
C ASN A 135 11.80 3.26 -0.61
N PRO A 136 13.10 3.27 -0.24
CA PRO A 136 13.63 4.30 0.64
C PRO A 136 13.51 5.73 0.09
N GLY A 137 13.44 5.89 -1.24
CA GLY A 137 13.22 7.19 -1.89
C GLY A 137 11.85 7.81 -1.57
N GLU A 138 10.87 6.97 -1.21
CA GLU A 138 9.52 7.39 -0.87
C GLU A 138 9.31 7.67 0.62
N TYR A 139 10.27 7.34 1.50
CA TYR A 139 10.09 7.49 2.95
C TYR A 139 9.67 8.91 3.34
N ARG A 140 10.34 9.93 2.82
CA ARG A 140 9.99 11.34 3.10
C ARG A 140 8.60 11.68 2.60
N ASN A 141 8.23 11.18 1.42
CA ASN A 141 6.92 11.43 0.84
C ASN A 141 5.80 10.90 1.72
N TYR A 142 5.91 9.66 2.19
CA TYR A 142 4.88 9.05 3.04
C TYR A 142 4.86 9.61 4.46
N LEU A 143 6.00 10.00 5.03
CA LEU A 143 6.04 10.67 6.33
C LEU A 143 5.42 12.08 6.26
N PHE A 144 5.82 12.91 5.30
CA PHE A 144 5.43 14.32 5.28
C PHE A 144 4.11 14.58 4.54
N ASN A 145 3.96 14.03 3.35
CA ASN A 145 2.74 14.20 2.55
C ASN A 145 1.68 13.17 2.95
N GLY A 146 2.07 11.93 3.18
CA GLY A 146 1.19 10.85 3.65
C GLY A 146 0.76 10.97 5.11
N LYS A 147 1.49 11.72 5.96
CA LYS A 147 1.19 11.97 7.38
C LYS A 147 1.34 10.74 8.29
N PHE A 148 2.11 9.75 7.88
CA PHE A 148 2.44 8.61 8.74
C PHE A 148 3.33 9.01 9.91
N ASP A 149 3.12 8.37 11.06
CA ASP A 149 3.95 8.60 12.25
C ASP A 149 5.25 7.78 12.18
N TYR A 150 5.19 6.59 11.58
CA TYR A 150 6.30 5.64 11.48
C TYR A 150 6.29 4.91 10.14
N LEU A 151 7.48 4.44 9.74
CA LEU A 151 7.66 3.53 8.61
C LEU A 151 8.42 2.30 9.07
N TYR A 152 8.16 1.15 8.42
CA TYR A 152 9.04 0.00 8.50
C TYR A 152 10.31 0.23 7.68
N ASP A 153 11.46 0.04 8.30
CA ASP A 153 12.72 -0.04 7.56
C ASP A 153 13.04 -1.49 7.22
N LYS A 154 12.42 -1.99 6.16
CA LYS A 154 12.67 -3.33 5.65
C LYS A 154 14.01 -3.42 4.92
N VAL A 155 14.27 -2.48 4.03
CA VAL A 155 15.38 -2.55 3.07
C VAL A 155 16.70 -2.09 3.69
N GLY A 156 16.68 -1.13 4.61
CA GLY A 156 17.89 -0.62 5.28
C GLY A 156 18.30 -1.53 6.43
N LEU A 157 17.74 -1.30 7.60
CA LEU A 157 18.20 -1.94 8.85
C LEU A 157 17.86 -3.42 8.93
N TYR A 158 16.59 -3.81 8.59
CA TYR A 158 16.18 -5.20 8.72
C TYR A 158 16.99 -6.14 7.84
N ASP A 159 17.14 -5.84 6.53
CA ASP A 159 17.86 -6.71 5.61
C ASP A 159 19.37 -6.76 5.96
N THR A 160 19.95 -5.64 6.43
CA THR A 160 21.31 -5.62 6.94
C THR A 160 21.49 -6.50 8.18
N LEU A 161 20.59 -6.39 9.17
CA LEU A 161 20.65 -7.24 10.36
C LEU A 161 20.52 -8.73 10.02
N ARG A 162 19.59 -9.06 9.10
CA ARG A 162 19.42 -10.41 8.61
C ARG A 162 20.68 -10.94 7.93
N ALA A 163 21.28 -10.15 7.05
CA ALA A 163 22.50 -10.53 6.35
C ALA A 163 23.65 -10.80 7.33
N ILE A 164 23.82 -9.97 8.36
CA ILE A 164 24.84 -10.16 9.40
C ILE A 164 24.55 -11.43 10.21
N THR A 165 23.30 -11.63 10.63
CA THR A 165 22.90 -12.79 11.43
C THR A 165 23.09 -14.10 10.66
N CYS A 166 22.87 -14.09 9.35
CA CYS A 166 23.11 -15.24 8.48
C CYS A 166 24.59 -15.41 8.10
N GLY A 167 25.47 -14.52 8.52
CA GLY A 167 26.90 -14.57 8.19
C GLY A 167 27.24 -14.15 6.75
N TRP A 168 26.31 -13.48 6.07
CA TRP A 168 26.51 -13.00 4.69
C TRP A 168 27.20 -11.65 4.63
N GLU A 169 27.14 -10.88 5.74
CA GLU A 169 27.68 -9.55 5.84
C GLU A 169 28.45 -9.35 7.16
N SER A 170 29.39 -8.39 7.16
CA SER A 170 30.11 -7.96 8.36
C SER A 170 29.23 -7.07 9.24
N ALA A 171 29.44 -7.12 10.56
CA ALA A 171 28.79 -6.22 11.51
C ALA A 171 29.00 -4.73 11.22
N THR A 172 30.06 -4.36 10.48
CA THR A 172 30.31 -2.98 10.03
C THR A 172 29.23 -2.47 9.08
N ALA A 173 28.48 -3.35 8.42
CA ALA A 173 27.38 -2.98 7.52
C ALA A 173 26.26 -2.19 8.24
N ILE A 174 26.05 -2.42 9.55
CA ILE A 174 25.09 -1.64 10.37
C ILE A 174 25.42 -0.13 10.32
N HIS A 175 26.71 0.21 10.37
CA HIS A 175 27.13 1.60 10.31
C HIS A 175 26.73 2.28 8.99
N ASN A 176 26.81 1.55 7.88
CA ASN A 176 26.42 2.07 6.56
C ASN A 176 24.89 2.18 6.43
N ALA A 177 24.16 1.19 6.94
CA ALA A 177 22.70 1.28 7.02
C ALA A 177 22.25 2.50 7.85
N GLY A 178 22.92 2.77 8.97
CA GLY A 178 22.68 3.96 9.80
C GLY A 178 22.98 5.29 9.09
N LYS A 179 24.01 5.35 8.27
CA LYS A 179 24.39 6.58 7.54
C LYS A 179 23.36 7.00 6.47
N ALA A 180 22.70 6.05 5.83
CA ALA A 180 21.65 6.35 4.89
C ALA A 180 20.51 7.16 5.53
N TRP A 181 20.37 7.08 6.86
CA TRP A 181 19.42 7.83 7.68
C TRP A 181 19.90 9.23 8.06
N GLU A 182 21.21 9.45 8.20
CA GLU A 182 21.76 10.76 8.62
C GLU A 182 21.59 11.84 7.56
N VAL A 183 21.55 11.48 6.29
CA VAL A 183 21.29 12.42 5.18
C VAL A 183 19.90 13.04 5.31
N SER A 184 18.96 12.34 5.96
CA SER A 184 17.61 12.85 6.19
C SER A 184 17.44 13.65 7.49
N LYS A 185 18.39 13.57 8.42
CA LYS A 185 18.35 14.30 9.71
C LYS A 185 18.60 15.80 9.59
N ASN A 186 19.39 16.24 8.61
CA ASN A 186 19.86 17.63 8.54
C ASN A 186 18.81 18.66 8.11
N GLU A 187 17.62 18.23 7.72
CA GLU A 187 16.56 19.13 7.26
C GLU A 187 15.27 19.11 8.08
N CYS A 188 15.18 18.28 9.12
CA CYS A 188 13.95 18.24 9.91
C CYS A 188 14.17 17.70 11.33
N SER A 189 13.69 18.45 12.33
CA SER A 189 13.69 18.12 13.77
C SER A 189 12.68 17.01 14.14
N ILE A 190 12.44 16.02 13.27
CA ILE A 190 11.54 14.92 13.53
C ILE A 190 12.35 13.73 14.01
N SER A 191 12.05 13.31 15.23
CA SER A 191 12.55 12.08 15.84
C SER A 191 12.12 10.87 15.00
N TRP A 192 13.06 10.24 14.30
CA TRP A 192 12.83 9.02 13.52
C TRP A 192 12.51 7.87 14.46
N ARG A 193 11.31 7.37 14.38
CA ARG A 193 10.92 6.16 15.08
C ARG A 193 10.76 5.04 14.06
N ILE A 194 11.72 4.13 14.06
CA ILE A 194 11.71 2.94 13.21
C ILE A 194 11.34 1.77 14.08
N MET A 195 10.37 1.00 13.63
CA MET A 195 10.05 -0.29 14.21
C MET A 195 10.68 -1.38 13.35
N THR A 196 11.51 -2.20 13.96
CA THR A 196 11.97 -3.44 13.32
C THR A 196 10.88 -4.49 13.54
N SER A 197 10.38 -5.07 12.47
CA SER A 197 9.48 -6.20 12.54
C SER A 197 10.25 -7.42 13.05
N SER A 198 9.87 -7.91 14.21
CA SER A 198 10.19 -9.29 14.60
C SER A 198 9.17 -10.20 13.93
N ALA A 199 9.60 -10.94 12.90
CA ALA A 199 8.84 -12.05 12.36
C ALA A 199 8.88 -13.22 13.31
#